data_738b219434537359127e66f1494fe175
#
_entry.id   738b219434537359127e66f1494fe175
#
_cell.length_a   1.000
_cell.length_b   1.000
_cell.length_c   1.000
_cell.angle_alpha   90.00
_cell.angle_beta   90.00
_cell.angle_gamma   90.00
#
_symmetry.space_group_name_H-M   'P 1'
#
loop_
_entity.id
_entity.type
_entity.pdbx_description
1 polymer ?
#
loop_
_entity_poly.entity_id
_entity_poly.type
_entity_poly.pdbx_seq_one_letter_code
_entity_poly.pdbx_strand_id
1 'polypeptide(L)'
;MTWNLVTVAFGDKKYKQGQRFLTRQAKESNVNHIEYSDIDLIESELYKEYPEWMSADNNYGWFTWKPYFILKTMEDLQEGDKVFFLDTLDIFHPDIFEFVDEVMGDDPCLLPLGGSRNADMTKKDCFVYMNCDEEDYWESKQLEAGFNFWKVCEESKKVLREWLGWCLDQRVNGDMTAFSNLKEDEGFQACRHDQSILTNMAVRDGLSVIDSNIRSLIECNADYWYERYFKGQMQLYRPIDTFMLQVKDKVDYINQKIVDSIVLTVHNQEGVIKKILSGIETNTQGSYELIIILDGCTDNSEKDVIEYVNNSSLKDKTIIRYTDNIFENKANNIAFKECTGKYVIIVQDDQLINEEGWNNRMHKPFIEFDDVFAVSARAAHNLMPNPNSKHLNMKEDLDNCWCDILDNVDVAESRNLSRDVFAVRGSANRGPLMMDLEDLKKLNYLDEEYAPQQLDDHDLMFRMRKELGKVCGCYWIDFTSNPSWGASRKDIEHFTEANPVNAKSHHKNSKIFYNRYNSVFEDYRIIEDRELPE
;
A
#
# COMPACT_ATOMS: atom_id res chain seq x y z
N MET A 1 -10.53 7.32 -32.41
CA MET A 1 -10.31 6.04 -31.70
C MET A 1 -8.95 6.11 -31.08
N THR A 2 -8.86 5.95 -29.78
CA THR A 2 -7.61 6.06 -29.02
C THR A 2 -7.29 4.70 -28.41
N TRP A 3 -6.03 4.29 -28.47
CA TRP A 3 -5.55 3.13 -27.75
C TRP A 3 -5.28 3.46 -26.29
N ASN A 4 -5.73 2.59 -25.40
CA ASN A 4 -5.53 2.68 -23.96
C ASN A 4 -4.89 1.36 -23.48
N LEU A 5 -3.66 1.44 -23.00
CA LEU A 5 -2.98 0.32 -22.34
C LEU A 5 -3.52 0.22 -20.91
N VAL A 6 -3.95 -0.96 -20.51
CA VAL A 6 -4.41 -1.24 -19.15
C VAL A 6 -3.47 -2.24 -18.51
N THR A 7 -2.94 -1.91 -17.36
CA THR A 7 -2.08 -2.78 -16.58
C THR A 7 -2.52 -2.83 -15.12
N VAL A 8 -2.27 -3.97 -14.48
CA VAL A 8 -2.60 -4.18 -13.07
C VAL A 8 -1.39 -4.73 -12.36
N ALA A 9 -0.90 -4.04 -11.33
CA ALA A 9 0.29 -4.43 -10.57
C ALA A 9 -0.03 -4.62 -9.10
N PHE A 10 -0.19 -5.88 -8.69
CA PHE A 10 -0.39 -6.23 -7.28
C PHE A 10 0.88 -6.86 -6.70
N GLY A 11 1.09 -6.63 -5.41
CA GLY A 11 2.03 -7.38 -4.64
C GLY A 11 3.50 -7.04 -4.94
N ASP A 12 4.22 -7.93 -5.58
CA ASP A 12 5.68 -7.89 -5.72
C ASP A 12 6.20 -6.65 -6.46
N LYS A 13 7.31 -6.12 -5.98
CA LYS A 13 8.08 -5.02 -6.57
C LYS A 13 8.31 -5.17 -8.08
N LYS A 14 8.53 -6.40 -8.56
CA LYS A 14 8.76 -6.66 -9.98
C LYS A 14 7.56 -6.27 -10.86
N TYR A 15 6.31 -6.48 -10.38
CA TYR A 15 5.11 -6.09 -11.14
C TYR A 15 4.96 -4.57 -11.21
N LYS A 16 5.21 -3.88 -10.10
CA LYS A 16 5.24 -2.41 -10.08
C LYS A 16 6.36 -1.84 -10.93
N GLN A 17 7.54 -2.49 -10.94
CA GLN A 17 8.64 -2.08 -11.82
C GLN A 17 8.31 -2.32 -13.29
N GLY A 18 7.66 -3.45 -13.61
CA GLY A 18 7.16 -3.74 -14.96
C GLY A 18 6.14 -2.71 -15.41
N GLN A 19 5.19 -2.35 -14.54
CA GLN A 19 4.19 -1.32 -14.82
C GLN A 19 4.85 0.03 -15.13
N ARG A 20 5.81 0.49 -14.32
CA ARG A 20 6.57 1.72 -14.60
C ARG A 20 7.35 1.68 -15.90
N PHE A 21 7.83 0.49 -16.29
CA PHE A 21 8.46 0.32 -17.61
C PHE A 21 7.43 0.51 -18.72
N LEU A 22 6.26 -0.10 -18.58
CA LEU A 22 5.15 0.04 -19.53
C LEU A 22 4.64 1.46 -19.63
N THR A 23 4.64 2.24 -18.52
CA THR A 23 4.33 3.68 -18.53
C THR A 23 5.24 4.46 -19.47
N ARG A 24 6.55 4.18 -19.43
CA ARG A 24 7.49 4.82 -20.36
C ARG A 24 7.26 4.38 -21.79
N GLN A 25 7.07 3.09 -22.00
CA GLN A 25 6.83 2.52 -23.32
C GLN A 25 5.54 3.06 -23.95
N ALA A 26 4.46 3.15 -23.17
CA ALA A 26 3.20 3.75 -23.61
C ALA A 26 3.37 5.22 -24.01
N LYS A 27 4.10 5.99 -23.21
CA LYS A 27 4.43 7.39 -23.52
C LYS A 27 5.24 7.53 -24.81
N GLU A 28 6.24 6.69 -25.01
CA GLU A 28 7.04 6.66 -26.24
C GLU A 28 6.22 6.27 -27.47
N SER A 29 5.22 5.41 -27.28
CA SER A 29 4.29 4.95 -28.33
C SER A 29 3.06 5.85 -28.51
N ASN A 30 2.95 6.95 -27.73
CA ASN A 30 1.80 7.86 -27.74
C ASN A 30 0.47 7.16 -27.46
N VAL A 31 0.45 6.26 -26.48
CA VAL A 31 -0.71 5.49 -26.01
C VAL A 31 -1.04 5.93 -24.58
N ASN A 32 -2.32 6.08 -24.26
CA ASN A 32 -2.75 6.29 -22.89
C ASN A 32 -2.42 5.07 -22.05
N HIS A 33 -1.89 5.28 -20.84
CA HIS A 33 -1.68 4.19 -19.89
C HIS A 33 -2.59 4.38 -18.68
N ILE A 34 -3.36 3.34 -18.38
CA ILE A 34 -4.27 3.28 -17.24
C ILE A 34 -3.73 2.19 -16.32
N GLU A 35 -3.34 2.60 -15.14
CA GLU A 35 -2.65 1.77 -14.16
C GLU A 35 -3.59 1.48 -13.00
N TYR A 36 -3.61 0.22 -12.57
CA TYR A 36 -4.31 -0.19 -11.34
C TYR A 36 -3.33 -0.83 -10.37
N SER A 37 -3.49 -0.50 -9.10
CA SER A 37 -2.64 -0.90 -7.99
C SER A 37 -3.40 -1.72 -6.94
N ASP A 38 -2.70 -2.13 -5.88
CA ASP A 38 -3.31 -2.77 -4.71
C ASP A 38 -4.41 -1.89 -4.09
N ILE A 39 -4.25 -0.56 -4.12
CA ILE A 39 -5.24 0.38 -3.58
C ILE A 39 -6.52 0.33 -4.38
N ASP A 40 -6.41 0.38 -5.71
CA ASP A 40 -7.58 0.32 -6.60
C ASP A 40 -8.37 -0.97 -6.41
N LEU A 41 -7.68 -2.08 -6.12
CA LEU A 41 -8.35 -3.33 -5.79
C LEU A 41 -9.12 -3.25 -4.48
N ILE A 42 -8.48 -2.77 -3.41
CA ILE A 42 -9.10 -2.68 -2.07
C ILE A 42 -10.29 -1.74 -2.09
N GLU A 43 -10.19 -0.64 -2.82
CA GLU A 43 -11.26 0.37 -2.94
C GLU A 43 -12.35 -0.04 -3.92
N SER A 44 -12.14 -1.10 -4.71
CA SER A 44 -13.08 -1.54 -5.74
C SER A 44 -14.40 -2.07 -5.16
N GLU A 45 -15.48 -1.92 -5.93
CA GLU A 45 -16.76 -2.55 -5.60
C GLU A 45 -16.66 -4.07 -5.59
N LEU A 46 -15.81 -4.63 -6.45
CA LEU A 46 -15.53 -6.08 -6.50
C LEU A 46 -15.02 -6.59 -5.14
N TYR A 47 -14.04 -5.91 -4.56
CA TYR A 47 -13.49 -6.30 -3.27
C TYR A 47 -14.50 -6.10 -2.11
N LYS A 48 -15.24 -5.01 -2.13
CA LYS A 48 -16.27 -4.72 -1.12
C LYS A 48 -17.42 -5.72 -1.15
N GLU A 49 -17.85 -6.15 -2.34
CA GLU A 49 -18.97 -7.06 -2.52
C GLU A 49 -18.57 -8.53 -2.27
N TYR A 50 -17.34 -8.91 -2.66
CA TYR A 50 -16.85 -10.29 -2.57
C TYR A 50 -15.55 -10.39 -1.75
N PRO A 51 -15.48 -9.88 -0.52
CA PRO A 51 -14.24 -9.80 0.23
C PRO A 51 -13.62 -11.18 0.54
N GLU A 52 -14.44 -12.20 0.79
CA GLU A 52 -13.95 -13.56 1.03
C GLU A 52 -13.39 -14.19 -0.25
N TRP A 53 -14.05 -13.96 -1.39
CA TRP A 53 -13.60 -14.45 -2.68
C TRP A 53 -12.31 -13.77 -3.14
N MET A 54 -12.28 -12.46 -3.01
CA MET A 54 -11.09 -11.65 -3.34
C MET A 54 -10.02 -11.72 -2.26
N SER A 55 -10.13 -12.67 -1.34
CA SER A 55 -9.17 -12.88 -0.26
C SER A 55 -7.87 -13.52 -0.74
N ALA A 56 -6.78 -13.39 0.06
CA ALA A 56 -5.50 -14.02 -0.21
C ALA A 56 -5.58 -15.52 -0.28
N ASP A 57 -6.39 -16.10 0.59
CA ASP A 57 -6.60 -17.54 0.62
C ASP A 57 -7.16 -18.07 -0.71
N ASN A 58 -7.82 -17.18 -1.47
CA ASN A 58 -8.37 -17.46 -2.79
C ASN A 58 -7.58 -16.82 -3.94
N ASN A 59 -6.33 -16.46 -3.71
CA ASN A 59 -5.47 -15.85 -4.75
C ASN A 59 -6.13 -14.67 -5.48
N TYR A 60 -6.82 -13.77 -4.77
CA TYR A 60 -7.61 -12.64 -5.34
C TYR A 60 -8.71 -13.10 -6.29
N GLY A 61 -9.45 -14.11 -5.92
CA GLY A 61 -10.51 -14.66 -6.75
C GLY A 61 -9.96 -15.26 -8.04
N TRP A 62 -8.74 -15.80 -8.03
CA TRP A 62 -8.15 -16.50 -9.17
C TRP A 62 -8.20 -15.70 -10.46
N PHE A 63 -7.66 -14.46 -10.40
CA PHE A 63 -7.62 -13.49 -11.50
C PHE A 63 -8.96 -12.85 -11.89
N THR A 64 -10.00 -12.97 -11.05
CA THR A 64 -11.30 -12.30 -11.24
C THR A 64 -11.17 -10.78 -11.45
N TRP A 65 -10.16 -10.16 -10.88
CA TRP A 65 -9.86 -8.74 -11.05
C TRP A 65 -9.56 -8.35 -12.51
N LYS A 66 -9.10 -9.26 -13.34
CA LYS A 66 -8.72 -8.97 -14.72
C LYS A 66 -9.90 -8.48 -15.56
N PRO A 67 -10.98 -9.26 -15.74
CA PRO A 67 -12.17 -8.76 -16.45
C PRO A 67 -12.81 -7.56 -15.75
N TYR A 68 -12.71 -7.46 -14.44
CA TYR A 68 -13.25 -6.33 -13.68
C TYR A 68 -12.57 -5.01 -14.05
N PHE A 69 -11.25 -4.92 -14.01
CA PHE A 69 -10.53 -3.69 -14.31
C PHE A 69 -10.57 -3.32 -15.80
N ILE A 70 -10.62 -4.30 -16.70
CA ILE A 70 -10.84 -4.03 -18.11
C ILE A 70 -12.23 -3.39 -18.30
N LEU A 71 -13.27 -3.95 -17.69
CA LEU A 71 -14.63 -3.41 -17.77
C LEU A 71 -14.74 -2.03 -17.14
N LYS A 72 -14.16 -1.84 -15.95
CA LYS A 72 -14.11 -0.54 -15.26
C LYS A 72 -13.47 0.53 -16.14
N THR A 73 -12.34 0.21 -16.76
CA THR A 73 -11.71 1.12 -17.73
C THR A 73 -12.65 1.52 -18.86
N MET A 74 -13.40 0.57 -19.41
CA MET A 74 -14.32 0.85 -20.52
C MET A 74 -15.50 1.75 -20.13
N GLU A 75 -15.84 1.82 -18.85
CA GLU A 75 -16.91 2.69 -18.36
C GLU A 75 -16.54 4.18 -18.47
N ASP A 76 -15.24 4.49 -18.36
CA ASP A 76 -14.71 5.84 -18.41
C ASP A 76 -14.27 6.27 -19.83
N LEU A 77 -14.24 5.34 -20.78
CA LEU A 77 -13.82 5.58 -22.17
C LEU A 77 -15.00 5.83 -23.12
N GLN A 78 -14.68 6.42 -24.27
CA GLN A 78 -15.68 6.70 -25.30
C GLN A 78 -15.95 5.48 -26.18
N GLU A 79 -17.18 5.40 -26.68
CA GLU A 79 -17.59 4.37 -27.66
C GLU A 79 -16.64 4.35 -28.86
N GLY A 80 -16.10 3.17 -29.17
CA GLY A 80 -15.15 2.96 -30.26
C GLY A 80 -13.69 3.13 -29.87
N ASP A 81 -13.35 3.62 -28.67
CA ASP A 81 -11.99 3.56 -28.17
C ASP A 81 -11.52 2.10 -28.01
N LYS A 82 -10.23 1.89 -27.94
CA LYS A 82 -9.64 0.54 -27.86
C LYS A 82 -8.86 0.37 -26.56
N VAL A 83 -8.97 -0.82 -25.98
CA VAL A 83 -8.29 -1.23 -24.76
C VAL A 83 -7.36 -2.38 -25.09
N PHE A 84 -6.10 -2.24 -24.70
CA PHE A 84 -5.10 -3.28 -24.69
C PHE A 84 -4.77 -3.63 -23.27
N PHE A 85 -5.20 -4.79 -22.79
CA PHE A 85 -4.77 -5.32 -21.50
C PHE A 85 -3.46 -6.07 -21.65
N LEU A 86 -2.48 -5.80 -20.76
CA LEU A 86 -1.18 -6.44 -20.78
C LEU A 86 -0.70 -6.72 -19.35
N ASP A 87 -0.28 -7.95 -19.09
CA ASP A 87 0.39 -8.32 -17.84
C ASP A 87 1.72 -7.54 -17.69
N THR A 88 1.99 -7.03 -16.50
CA THR A 88 3.09 -6.09 -16.25
C THR A 88 4.50 -6.64 -16.45
N LEU A 89 4.65 -7.94 -16.65
CA LEU A 89 5.94 -8.56 -16.98
C LEU A 89 6.16 -8.77 -18.47
N ASP A 90 5.18 -8.40 -19.27
CA ASP A 90 5.30 -8.43 -20.73
C ASP A 90 5.66 -7.03 -21.25
N ILE A 91 6.25 -6.97 -22.42
CA ILE A 91 6.54 -5.75 -23.19
C ILE A 91 5.97 -5.89 -24.59
N PHE A 92 5.64 -4.78 -25.22
CA PHE A 92 5.05 -4.79 -26.55
C PHE A 92 5.90 -4.03 -27.58
N HIS A 93 5.82 -4.45 -28.85
CA HIS A 93 6.36 -3.66 -29.96
C HIS A 93 5.31 -2.60 -30.37
N PRO A 94 5.67 -1.34 -30.64
CA PRO A 94 4.71 -0.30 -31.03
C PRO A 94 3.83 -0.64 -32.25
N ASP A 95 4.32 -1.43 -33.17
CA ASP A 95 3.59 -1.87 -34.37
C ASP A 95 2.36 -2.75 -34.06
N ILE A 96 2.23 -3.20 -32.80
CA ILE A 96 1.09 -4.03 -32.37
C ILE A 96 -0.24 -3.31 -32.56
N PHE A 97 -0.26 -2.00 -32.38
CA PHE A 97 -1.49 -1.22 -32.50
C PHE A 97 -1.99 -1.16 -33.94
N GLU A 98 -1.09 -0.91 -34.90
CA GLU A 98 -1.41 -0.91 -36.33
C GLU A 98 -1.83 -2.31 -36.78
N PHE A 99 -1.10 -3.33 -36.37
CA PHE A 99 -1.41 -4.72 -36.67
C PHE A 99 -2.79 -5.14 -36.15
N VAL A 100 -3.09 -4.82 -34.89
CA VAL A 100 -4.40 -5.15 -34.30
C VAL A 100 -5.53 -4.34 -34.95
N ASP A 101 -5.28 -3.10 -35.33
CA ASP A 101 -6.26 -2.28 -36.06
C ASP A 101 -6.67 -2.88 -37.39
N GLU A 102 -5.71 -3.48 -38.11
CA GLU A 102 -5.97 -4.16 -39.37
C GLU A 102 -6.75 -5.47 -39.20
N VAL A 103 -6.42 -6.25 -38.16
CA VAL A 103 -6.98 -7.60 -37.95
C VAL A 103 -8.32 -7.56 -37.25
N MET A 104 -8.46 -6.73 -36.22
CA MET A 104 -9.64 -6.67 -35.35
C MET A 104 -10.88 -6.09 -36.08
N GLY A 105 -10.68 -5.10 -36.92
CA GLY A 105 -11.75 -4.49 -37.68
C GLY A 105 -12.91 -4.00 -36.80
N ASP A 106 -14.12 -4.53 -37.02
CA ASP A 106 -15.33 -4.19 -36.27
C ASP A 106 -15.61 -5.15 -35.09
N ASP A 107 -14.81 -6.17 -34.89
CA ASP A 107 -15.01 -7.14 -33.83
C ASP A 107 -14.91 -6.50 -32.43
N PRO A 108 -15.69 -6.99 -31.45
CA PRO A 108 -15.71 -6.45 -30.10
C PRO A 108 -14.43 -6.75 -29.32
N CYS A 109 -13.71 -7.80 -29.70
CA CYS A 109 -12.46 -8.20 -29.09
C CYS A 109 -11.58 -8.96 -30.08
N LEU A 110 -10.27 -9.06 -29.76
CA LEU A 110 -9.34 -9.94 -30.43
C LEU A 110 -8.52 -10.66 -29.34
N LEU A 111 -8.66 -11.98 -29.29
CA LEU A 111 -8.12 -12.81 -28.22
C LEU A 111 -6.99 -13.71 -28.74
N PRO A 112 -5.78 -13.63 -28.18
CA PRO A 112 -4.66 -14.41 -28.67
C PRO A 112 -4.76 -15.89 -28.31
N LEU A 113 -4.44 -16.77 -29.25
CA LEU A 113 -4.36 -18.21 -29.01
C LEU A 113 -3.01 -18.58 -28.38
N GLY A 114 -3.08 -19.42 -27.37
CA GLY A 114 -1.92 -20.09 -26.78
C GLY A 114 -1.54 -21.39 -27.51
N GLY A 115 -0.52 -22.04 -27.00
CA GLY A 115 0.02 -23.29 -27.59
C GLY A 115 -0.59 -24.58 -27.03
N SER A 116 -1.30 -24.52 -25.90
CA SER A 116 -1.79 -25.70 -25.18
C SER A 116 -3.18 -26.09 -25.62
N ARG A 117 -3.48 -27.39 -25.54
CA ARG A 117 -4.85 -27.93 -25.64
C ARG A 117 -5.66 -27.45 -24.42
N ASN A 118 -6.91 -27.06 -24.63
CA ASN A 118 -7.73 -26.50 -23.54
C ASN A 118 -7.94 -27.50 -22.39
N ALA A 119 -8.21 -28.77 -22.68
CA ALA A 119 -8.38 -29.79 -21.64
C ALA A 119 -7.13 -30.04 -20.79
N ASP A 120 -5.92 -29.77 -21.31
CA ASP A 120 -4.69 -29.91 -20.55
C ASP A 120 -4.53 -28.82 -19.49
N MET A 121 -5.24 -27.69 -19.65
CA MET A 121 -5.09 -26.48 -18.83
C MET A 121 -6.40 -25.96 -18.23
N THR A 122 -7.46 -26.78 -18.26
CA THR A 122 -8.80 -26.41 -17.76
C THR A 122 -9.34 -27.54 -16.89
N LYS A 123 -9.68 -27.25 -15.64
CA LYS A 123 -10.25 -28.25 -14.74
C LYS A 123 -11.62 -28.73 -15.24
N LYS A 124 -11.95 -30.00 -14.97
CA LYS A 124 -13.16 -30.65 -15.41
C LYS A 124 -14.43 -29.88 -15.01
N ASP A 125 -14.47 -29.38 -13.79
CA ASP A 125 -15.59 -28.60 -13.29
C ASP A 125 -15.87 -27.34 -14.11
N CYS A 126 -14.84 -26.70 -14.65
CA CYS A 126 -15.00 -25.54 -15.51
C CYS A 126 -15.83 -25.88 -16.76
N PHE A 127 -15.53 -26.99 -17.41
CA PHE A 127 -16.31 -27.47 -18.56
C PHE A 127 -17.74 -27.82 -18.18
N VAL A 128 -17.91 -28.56 -17.09
CA VAL A 128 -19.21 -29.07 -16.64
C VAL A 128 -20.16 -27.92 -16.27
N TYR A 129 -19.73 -27.02 -15.40
CA TYR A 129 -20.60 -25.94 -14.91
C TYR A 129 -20.81 -24.81 -15.91
N MET A 130 -19.90 -24.64 -16.86
CA MET A 130 -20.12 -23.73 -18.01
C MET A 130 -20.95 -24.39 -19.12
N ASN A 131 -21.34 -25.65 -18.98
CA ASN A 131 -22.02 -26.45 -20.00
C ASN A 131 -21.24 -26.53 -21.32
N CYS A 132 -19.94 -26.78 -21.19
CA CYS A 132 -18.94 -26.83 -22.25
C CYS A 132 -18.19 -28.18 -22.24
N ASP A 133 -18.78 -29.25 -21.66
CA ASP A 133 -18.12 -30.54 -21.48
C ASP A 133 -18.26 -31.44 -22.73
N GLU A 134 -17.74 -30.95 -23.86
CA GLU A 134 -17.78 -31.59 -25.16
C GLU A 134 -16.42 -31.50 -25.88
N GLU A 135 -16.19 -32.37 -26.86
CA GLU A 135 -14.92 -32.54 -27.58
C GLU A 135 -14.42 -31.24 -28.23
N ASP A 136 -15.33 -30.44 -28.81
CA ASP A 136 -14.98 -29.16 -29.45
C ASP A 136 -14.32 -28.18 -28.49
N TYR A 137 -14.70 -28.20 -27.21
CA TYR A 137 -14.07 -27.38 -26.17
C TYR A 137 -12.77 -27.99 -25.68
N TRP A 138 -12.71 -29.30 -25.48
CA TRP A 138 -11.50 -29.96 -24.97
C TRP A 138 -10.34 -29.87 -25.94
N GLU A 139 -10.60 -30.05 -27.24
CA GLU A 139 -9.62 -30.03 -28.30
C GLU A 139 -9.26 -28.62 -28.81
N SER A 140 -9.99 -27.59 -28.36
CA SER A 140 -9.67 -26.22 -28.71
C SER A 140 -8.30 -25.80 -28.16
N LYS A 141 -7.68 -24.82 -28.79
CA LYS A 141 -6.48 -24.17 -28.24
C LYS A 141 -6.88 -23.21 -27.14
N GLN A 142 -6.16 -23.27 -26.02
CA GLN A 142 -6.35 -22.32 -24.96
C GLN A 142 -5.91 -20.92 -25.35
N LEU A 143 -6.64 -19.90 -24.93
CA LEU A 143 -6.27 -18.51 -25.12
C LEU A 143 -5.12 -18.09 -24.21
N GLU A 144 -4.58 -16.92 -24.47
CA GLU A 144 -3.61 -16.23 -23.62
C GLU A 144 -4.34 -15.06 -22.91
N ALA A 145 -4.65 -15.16 -21.63
CA ALA A 145 -5.30 -14.08 -20.91
C ALA A 145 -4.33 -13.03 -20.36
N GLY A 146 -3.00 -13.23 -20.50
CA GLY A 146 -1.97 -12.28 -20.12
C GLY A 146 -1.94 -11.01 -20.97
N PHE A 147 -2.52 -11.08 -22.17
CA PHE A 147 -2.77 -9.91 -23.02
C PHE A 147 -3.99 -10.16 -23.92
N ASN A 148 -4.78 -9.11 -24.14
CA ASN A 148 -5.98 -9.16 -24.97
C ASN A 148 -6.40 -7.76 -25.40
N PHE A 149 -7.20 -7.69 -26.46
CA PHE A 149 -7.60 -6.44 -27.09
C PHE A 149 -9.13 -6.34 -27.16
N TRP A 150 -9.64 -5.16 -26.86
CA TRP A 150 -11.06 -4.87 -26.76
C TRP A 150 -11.40 -3.54 -27.44
N LYS A 151 -12.55 -3.49 -28.09
CA LYS A 151 -13.18 -2.25 -28.56
C LYS A 151 -14.21 -1.82 -27.54
N VAL A 152 -14.24 -0.57 -27.16
CA VAL A 152 -15.27 -0.04 -26.25
C VAL A 152 -16.61 -0.04 -26.97
N CYS A 153 -17.46 -1.01 -26.67
CA CYS A 153 -18.81 -1.17 -27.19
C CYS A 153 -19.65 -2.03 -26.24
N GLU A 154 -20.96 -2.04 -26.40
CA GLU A 154 -21.83 -2.82 -25.51
C GLU A 154 -21.61 -4.33 -25.63
N GLU A 155 -21.25 -4.82 -26.83
CA GLU A 155 -20.92 -6.23 -27.05
C GLU A 155 -19.72 -6.67 -26.22
N SER A 156 -18.61 -5.92 -26.24
CA SER A 156 -17.41 -6.23 -25.45
C SER A 156 -17.67 -6.11 -23.94
N LYS A 157 -18.42 -5.09 -23.53
CA LYS A 157 -18.83 -4.94 -22.12
C LYS A 157 -19.70 -6.11 -21.67
N LYS A 158 -20.57 -6.64 -22.53
CA LYS A 158 -21.36 -7.83 -22.24
C LYS A 158 -20.48 -9.07 -22.06
N VAL A 159 -19.51 -9.29 -22.93
CA VAL A 159 -18.54 -10.40 -22.81
C VAL A 159 -17.75 -10.27 -21.50
N LEU A 160 -17.25 -9.09 -21.17
CA LEU A 160 -16.49 -8.86 -19.94
C LEU A 160 -17.33 -9.06 -18.67
N ARG A 161 -18.60 -8.62 -18.66
CA ARG A 161 -19.52 -8.89 -17.52
C ARG A 161 -19.77 -10.39 -17.35
N GLU A 162 -19.92 -11.12 -18.44
CA GLU A 162 -20.11 -12.56 -18.37
C GLU A 162 -18.84 -13.27 -17.92
N TRP A 163 -17.67 -12.89 -18.44
CA TRP A 163 -16.38 -13.41 -18.00
C TRP A 163 -16.17 -13.16 -16.48
N LEU A 164 -16.46 -11.94 -16.02
CA LEU A 164 -16.43 -11.61 -14.59
C LEU A 164 -17.40 -12.49 -13.78
N GLY A 165 -18.62 -12.68 -14.27
CA GLY A 165 -19.63 -13.52 -13.61
C GLY A 165 -19.17 -14.97 -13.43
N TRP A 166 -18.58 -15.56 -14.47
CA TRP A 166 -18.01 -16.91 -14.38
C TRP A 166 -16.78 -16.97 -13.47
N CYS A 167 -15.95 -15.93 -13.46
CA CYS A 167 -14.81 -15.85 -12.54
C CYS A 167 -15.24 -15.78 -11.08
N LEU A 168 -16.45 -15.34 -10.77
CA LEU A 168 -17.03 -15.31 -9.43
C LEU A 168 -17.68 -16.65 -9.02
N ASP A 169 -17.89 -17.58 -9.93
CA ASP A 169 -18.43 -18.91 -9.60
C ASP A 169 -17.32 -19.85 -9.13
N GLN A 170 -17.31 -20.16 -7.84
CA GLN A 170 -16.30 -21.02 -7.19
C GLN A 170 -16.22 -22.42 -7.79
N ARG A 171 -17.30 -22.91 -8.42
CA ARG A 171 -17.31 -24.21 -9.08
C ARG A 171 -16.50 -24.18 -10.38
N VAL A 172 -16.55 -23.07 -11.08
CA VAL A 172 -15.90 -22.83 -12.37
C VAL A 172 -14.48 -22.36 -12.19
N ASN A 173 -14.31 -21.31 -11.41
CA ASN A 173 -13.04 -20.71 -11.04
C ASN A 173 -12.63 -21.19 -9.62
N GLY A 174 -11.40 -21.02 -9.23
CA GLY A 174 -10.96 -21.36 -7.87
C GLY A 174 -9.97 -22.52 -7.82
N ASP A 175 -9.84 -23.10 -6.64
CA ASP A 175 -8.91 -24.18 -6.38
C ASP A 175 -9.31 -25.50 -7.11
N MET A 176 -8.53 -26.55 -6.85
CA MET A 176 -8.73 -27.86 -7.45
C MET A 176 -9.80 -28.71 -6.72
N THR A 177 -10.61 -28.11 -5.83
CA THR A 177 -11.73 -28.81 -5.20
C THR A 177 -12.74 -29.23 -6.26
N ALA A 178 -12.98 -30.53 -6.40
CA ALA A 178 -13.90 -31.07 -7.39
C ALA A 178 -15.35 -31.01 -6.88
N PHE A 179 -16.18 -30.22 -7.49
CA PHE A 179 -17.62 -30.11 -7.19
C PHE A 179 -18.47 -31.13 -7.96
N SER A 180 -18.05 -31.47 -9.19
CA SER A 180 -18.76 -32.45 -10.03
C SER A 180 -18.49 -33.90 -9.66
N ASN A 181 -17.46 -34.19 -8.88
CA ASN A 181 -16.93 -35.52 -8.61
C ASN A 181 -16.47 -36.31 -9.88
N LEU A 182 -16.27 -35.63 -10.98
CA LEU A 182 -15.73 -36.17 -12.22
C LEU A 182 -14.20 -36.14 -12.19
N LYS A 183 -13.58 -37.04 -12.92
CA LYS A 183 -12.13 -37.05 -13.06
C LYS A 183 -11.69 -35.99 -14.09
N GLU A 184 -10.52 -35.40 -13.83
CA GLU A 184 -9.81 -34.60 -14.80
C GLU A 184 -9.48 -35.42 -16.06
N ASP A 185 -9.30 -34.74 -17.19
CA ASP A 185 -8.81 -35.33 -18.44
C ASP A 185 -7.43 -35.99 -18.22
N GLU A 186 -7.13 -37.07 -18.95
CA GLU A 186 -5.85 -37.79 -18.79
C GLU A 186 -4.62 -36.88 -19.10
N GLY A 187 -4.80 -35.86 -19.92
CA GLY A 187 -3.76 -34.86 -20.26
C GLY A 187 -3.68 -33.66 -19.33
N PHE A 188 -4.58 -33.54 -18.36
CA PHE A 188 -4.67 -32.38 -17.48
C PHE A 188 -3.37 -32.12 -16.69
N GLN A 189 -2.86 -30.90 -16.78
CA GLN A 189 -1.61 -30.47 -16.15
C GLN A 189 -1.84 -29.42 -15.07
N ALA A 190 -2.68 -28.43 -15.34
CA ALA A 190 -2.96 -27.32 -14.44
C ALA A 190 -4.25 -26.59 -14.82
N CYS A 191 -4.87 -25.89 -13.87
CA CYS A 191 -5.97 -24.97 -14.17
C CYS A 191 -5.42 -23.55 -14.44
N ARG A 192 -5.88 -22.92 -15.51
CA ARG A 192 -5.53 -21.55 -15.89
C ARG A 192 -6.62 -20.53 -15.55
N HIS A 193 -7.57 -20.91 -14.71
CA HIS A 193 -8.55 -20.05 -14.08
C HIS A 193 -9.32 -19.14 -15.06
N ASP A 194 -9.14 -17.84 -14.97
CA ASP A 194 -9.73 -16.82 -15.84
C ASP A 194 -9.53 -17.08 -17.34
N GLN A 195 -8.35 -17.59 -17.69
CA GLN A 195 -7.97 -17.94 -19.06
C GLN A 195 -8.78 -19.13 -19.58
N SER A 196 -9.01 -20.15 -18.75
CA SER A 196 -9.82 -21.33 -19.07
C SER A 196 -11.28 -20.93 -19.32
N ILE A 197 -11.81 -20.03 -18.50
CA ILE A 197 -13.16 -19.47 -18.64
C ILE A 197 -13.30 -18.73 -19.95
N LEU A 198 -12.39 -17.77 -20.22
CA LEU A 198 -12.40 -16.97 -21.45
C LEU A 198 -12.27 -17.85 -22.69
N THR A 199 -11.48 -18.94 -22.63
CA THR A 199 -11.35 -19.92 -23.71
C THR A 199 -12.69 -20.60 -24.01
N ASN A 200 -13.38 -21.11 -23.00
CA ASN A 200 -14.67 -21.75 -23.17
C ASN A 200 -15.72 -20.78 -23.73
N MET A 201 -15.73 -19.52 -23.27
CA MET A 201 -16.61 -18.48 -23.81
C MET A 201 -16.30 -18.21 -25.28
N ALA A 202 -15.02 -18.09 -25.64
CA ALA A 202 -14.62 -17.81 -27.02
C ALA A 202 -15.06 -18.92 -28.00
N VAL A 203 -14.92 -20.18 -27.59
CA VAL A 203 -15.41 -21.32 -28.39
C VAL A 203 -16.93 -21.32 -28.52
N ARG A 204 -17.64 -21.10 -27.39
CA ARG A 204 -19.10 -21.09 -27.34
C ARG A 204 -19.71 -19.98 -28.21
N ASP A 205 -19.17 -18.79 -28.10
CA ASP A 205 -19.76 -17.58 -28.66
C ASP A 205 -19.14 -17.18 -30.02
N GLY A 206 -18.11 -17.91 -30.47
CA GLY A 206 -17.37 -17.62 -31.68
C GLY A 206 -16.68 -16.26 -31.66
N LEU A 207 -16.05 -15.92 -30.52
CA LEU A 207 -15.30 -14.68 -30.37
C LEU A 207 -14.07 -14.68 -31.27
N SER A 208 -13.67 -13.50 -31.74
CA SER A 208 -12.55 -13.35 -32.65
C SER A 208 -11.23 -13.69 -31.94
N VAL A 209 -10.51 -14.61 -32.55
CA VAL A 209 -9.22 -15.08 -32.05
C VAL A 209 -8.10 -14.83 -33.07
N ILE A 210 -6.90 -14.65 -32.58
CA ILE A 210 -5.71 -14.49 -33.42
C ILE A 210 -4.64 -15.54 -33.06
N ASP A 211 -4.00 -16.09 -34.10
CA ASP A 211 -2.95 -17.09 -33.91
C ASP A 211 -1.71 -16.50 -33.23
N SER A 212 -0.90 -17.38 -32.66
CA SER A 212 0.30 -17.13 -31.86
C SER A 212 1.35 -16.21 -32.52
N ASN A 213 1.23 -15.92 -33.81
CA ASN A 213 2.12 -14.99 -34.52
C ASN A 213 2.16 -13.58 -33.91
N ILE A 214 1.09 -13.14 -33.24
CA ILE A 214 1.06 -11.89 -32.49
C ILE A 214 2.07 -11.86 -31.33
N ARG A 215 2.48 -13.03 -30.86
CA ARG A 215 3.52 -13.17 -29.84
C ARG A 215 4.88 -12.58 -30.27
N SER A 216 5.14 -12.46 -31.58
CA SER A 216 6.36 -11.79 -32.06
C SER A 216 6.35 -10.28 -31.75
N LEU A 217 5.18 -9.70 -31.51
CA LEU A 217 5.00 -8.30 -31.12
C LEU A 217 4.84 -8.11 -29.61
N ILE A 218 4.78 -9.21 -28.85
CA ILE A 218 4.75 -9.21 -27.39
C ILE A 218 5.84 -10.14 -26.89
N GLU A 219 6.85 -9.56 -26.31
CA GLU A 219 7.91 -10.33 -25.66
C GLU A 219 7.47 -10.67 -24.22
N CYS A 220 7.01 -11.90 -23.99
CA CYS A 220 6.95 -12.50 -22.67
C CYS A 220 8.37 -12.74 -22.19
N ASN A 221 9.02 -11.74 -21.67
CA ASN A 221 10.39 -11.95 -21.26
C ASN A 221 10.72 -11.17 -20.00
N ALA A 222 10.26 -11.71 -18.89
CA ALA A 222 10.78 -11.32 -17.59
C ALA A 222 12.32 -11.39 -17.59
N ASP A 223 12.91 -12.37 -18.27
CA ASP A 223 14.37 -12.54 -18.36
C ASP A 223 15.02 -11.46 -19.24
N TYR A 224 14.42 -11.12 -20.38
CA TYR A 224 14.98 -10.15 -21.32
C TYR A 224 15.10 -8.74 -20.73
N TRP A 225 14.06 -8.22 -20.14
CA TRP A 225 14.15 -6.88 -19.58
C TRP A 225 14.74 -6.85 -18.18
N TYR A 226 14.79 -7.98 -17.48
CA TYR A 226 15.60 -8.15 -16.28
C TYR A 226 17.09 -8.10 -16.61
N GLU A 227 17.57 -8.83 -17.61
CA GLU A 227 18.97 -8.75 -18.07
C GLU A 227 19.32 -7.39 -18.66
N ARG A 228 18.41 -6.76 -19.40
CA ARG A 228 18.65 -5.49 -20.11
C ARG A 228 18.61 -4.27 -19.19
N TYR A 229 17.74 -4.24 -18.18
CA TYR A 229 17.51 -3.06 -17.34
C TYR A 229 17.92 -3.21 -15.89
N PHE A 230 18.10 -4.42 -15.37
CA PHE A 230 18.42 -4.71 -13.98
C PHE A 230 19.61 -5.68 -13.85
N LYS A 231 20.64 -5.49 -14.63
CA LYS A 231 21.84 -6.34 -14.61
C LYS A 231 22.19 -6.89 -13.24
N GLY A 232 22.00 -8.18 -13.07
CA GLY A 232 22.89 -8.95 -12.22
C GLY A 232 22.36 -9.74 -11.05
N GLN A 233 21.05 -9.76 -10.76
CA GLN A 233 20.60 -10.58 -9.63
C GLN A 233 19.16 -11.06 -9.79
N MET A 234 18.93 -12.13 -10.53
CA MET A 234 17.95 -13.17 -10.18
C MET A 234 17.85 -14.22 -11.30
N GLN A 235 17.92 -15.49 -10.92
CA GLN A 235 17.43 -16.60 -11.75
C GLN A 235 15.90 -16.57 -11.67
N LEU A 236 15.27 -16.22 -12.77
CA LEU A 236 13.82 -16.26 -12.88
C LEU A 236 13.41 -17.66 -13.33
N TYR A 237 13.05 -18.45 -12.37
CA TYR A 237 12.19 -19.60 -12.59
C TYR A 237 10.76 -19.15 -12.31
N ARG A 238 9.85 -19.28 -13.28
CA ARG A 238 8.43 -19.04 -13.09
C ARG A 238 7.64 -20.35 -13.05
N PRO A 239 7.38 -20.90 -11.89
CA PRO A 239 6.13 -21.60 -11.70
C PRO A 239 5.06 -20.54 -11.36
N ILE A 240 3.86 -20.68 -11.90
CA ILE A 240 2.64 -19.97 -11.49
C ILE A 240 2.53 -19.94 -9.96
N ASP A 241 2.93 -21.03 -9.31
CA ASP A 241 3.00 -21.17 -7.87
C ASP A 241 3.84 -20.10 -7.14
N THR A 242 4.92 -19.62 -7.75
CA THR A 242 5.75 -18.55 -7.14
C THR A 242 5.09 -17.17 -7.26
N PHE A 243 4.40 -16.91 -8.37
CA PHE A 243 3.56 -15.73 -8.52
C PHE A 243 2.43 -15.73 -7.51
N MET A 244 1.73 -16.85 -7.39
CA MET A 244 0.60 -17.01 -6.49
C MET A 244 1.02 -16.97 -5.01
N LEU A 245 2.20 -17.48 -4.65
CA LEU A 245 2.77 -17.36 -3.30
C LEU A 245 3.14 -15.90 -2.96
N GLN A 246 3.73 -15.18 -3.89
CA GLN A 246 4.11 -13.78 -3.66
C GLN A 246 2.89 -12.85 -3.64
N VAL A 247 1.90 -13.13 -4.45
CA VAL A 247 0.57 -12.53 -4.37
C VAL A 247 -0.07 -12.90 -3.04
N LYS A 248 -0.02 -14.16 -2.62
CA LYS A 248 -0.52 -14.63 -1.34
C LYS A 248 0.13 -13.91 -0.15
N ASP A 249 1.45 -13.77 -0.10
CA ASP A 249 2.15 -13.10 1.01
C ASP A 249 1.76 -11.62 1.18
N LYS A 250 1.47 -10.93 0.07
CA LYS A 250 0.98 -9.54 0.15
C LYS A 250 -0.53 -9.41 0.28
N VAL A 251 -1.27 -10.45 -0.05
CA VAL A 251 -2.72 -10.48 0.14
C VAL A 251 -3.10 -11.05 1.47
N ASP A 252 -2.31 -11.93 2.04
CA ASP A 252 -2.37 -12.19 3.47
C ASP A 252 -2.13 -10.90 4.26
N TYR A 253 -1.42 -9.96 3.68
CA TYR A 253 -1.27 -8.57 4.11
C TYR A 253 -2.53 -7.71 3.88
N ILE A 254 -3.19 -7.78 2.76
CA ILE A 254 -4.44 -7.05 2.45
C ILE A 254 -5.64 -7.70 3.15
N ASN A 255 -5.66 -9.02 3.32
CA ASN A 255 -6.72 -9.77 4.00
C ASN A 255 -6.48 -10.06 5.47
N GLN A 256 -5.25 -10.02 5.97
CA GLN A 256 -5.10 -9.59 7.34
C GLN A 256 -5.82 -8.25 7.34
N LYS A 257 -7.01 -8.20 7.96
CA LYS A 257 -7.65 -6.94 8.29
C LYS A 257 -6.49 -6.04 8.64
N ILE A 258 -6.21 -5.01 7.83
CA ILE A 258 -5.17 -4.07 8.19
C ILE A 258 -5.65 -3.54 9.52
N VAL A 259 -5.18 -4.14 10.58
CA VAL A 259 -5.47 -3.68 11.91
C VAL A 259 -4.40 -2.65 12.16
N ASP A 260 -4.79 -1.40 12.11
CA ASP A 260 -3.95 -0.34 12.62
C ASP A 260 -4.02 -0.38 14.15
N SER A 261 -2.88 -0.37 14.80
CA SER A 261 -2.80 -0.15 16.23
C SER A 261 -2.56 1.34 16.48
N ILE A 262 -3.61 2.06 16.84
CA ILE A 262 -3.50 3.49 17.17
C ILE A 262 -3.10 3.60 18.63
N VAL A 263 -2.01 4.31 18.90
CA VAL A 263 -1.45 4.54 20.24
C VAL A 263 -1.68 5.98 20.63
N LEU A 264 -2.30 6.19 21.78
CA LEU A 264 -2.62 7.50 22.35
C LEU A 264 -2.17 7.56 23.81
N THR A 265 -1.07 8.26 24.09
CA THR A 265 -0.66 8.57 25.46
C THR A 265 -1.31 9.87 25.90
N VAL A 266 -2.01 9.84 27.04
CA VAL A 266 -2.81 10.95 27.58
C VAL A 266 -2.27 11.40 28.91
N HIS A 267 -2.00 12.70 29.03
CA HIS A 267 -1.60 13.32 30.30
C HIS A 267 -2.27 14.69 30.49
N ASN A 268 -3.21 14.80 31.42
CA ASN A 268 -3.87 16.06 31.81
C ASN A 268 -4.50 16.83 30.63
N GLN A 269 -5.43 16.20 29.93
CA GLN A 269 -6.12 16.72 28.73
C GLN A 269 -7.63 16.91 28.95
N GLU A 270 -8.04 17.25 30.18
CA GLU A 270 -9.44 17.55 30.49
C GLU A 270 -10.04 18.58 29.51
N GLY A 271 -11.19 18.28 28.95
CA GLY A 271 -11.93 19.15 28.01
C GLY A 271 -11.40 19.12 26.56
N VAL A 272 -10.26 18.47 26.29
CA VAL A 272 -9.71 18.29 24.94
C VAL A 272 -9.82 16.84 24.47
N ILE A 273 -9.55 15.89 25.36
CA ILE A 273 -9.41 14.47 25.01
C ILE A 273 -10.64 13.89 24.32
N LYS A 274 -11.85 14.30 24.70
CA LYS A 274 -13.09 13.84 24.03
C LYS A 274 -13.13 14.26 22.55
N LYS A 275 -12.56 15.41 22.19
CA LYS A 275 -12.46 15.87 20.78
C LYS A 275 -11.47 15.01 20.00
N ILE A 276 -10.33 14.69 20.62
CA ILE A 276 -9.31 13.84 20.01
C ILE A 276 -9.89 12.45 19.74
N LEU A 277 -10.53 11.84 20.73
CA LEU A 277 -11.20 10.55 20.58
C LEU A 277 -12.29 10.57 19.51
N SER A 278 -13.09 11.65 19.45
CA SER A 278 -14.10 11.82 18.41
C SER A 278 -13.48 11.91 17.01
N GLY A 279 -12.36 12.61 16.85
CA GLY A 279 -11.64 12.68 15.59
C GLY A 279 -11.14 11.31 15.14
N ILE A 280 -10.57 10.53 16.04
CA ILE A 280 -10.14 9.15 15.77
C ILE A 280 -11.34 8.28 15.40
N GLU A 281 -12.40 8.29 16.21
CA GLU A 281 -13.59 7.46 15.97
C GLU A 281 -14.25 7.74 14.63
N THR A 282 -14.43 9.02 14.30
CA THR A 282 -15.19 9.45 13.13
C THR A 282 -14.42 9.26 11.83
N ASN A 283 -13.11 9.47 11.88
CA ASN A 283 -12.30 9.59 10.67
C ASN A 283 -11.45 8.34 10.35
N THR A 284 -11.32 7.39 11.29
CA THR A 284 -10.55 6.16 11.05
C THR A 284 -11.41 5.12 10.34
N GLN A 285 -10.94 4.64 9.21
CA GLN A 285 -11.62 3.61 8.40
C GLN A 285 -10.96 2.24 8.58
N GLY A 286 -11.73 1.19 8.24
CA GLY A 286 -11.26 -0.19 8.30
C GLY A 286 -11.21 -0.77 9.71
N SER A 287 -10.41 -1.81 9.88
CA SER A 287 -10.23 -2.48 11.17
C SER A 287 -9.05 -1.87 11.92
N TYR A 288 -9.29 -1.41 13.14
CA TYR A 288 -8.24 -0.86 13.99
C TYR A 288 -8.50 -1.17 15.46
N GLU A 289 -7.45 -1.16 16.25
CA GLU A 289 -7.49 -1.14 17.71
C GLU A 289 -6.93 0.18 18.22
N LEU A 290 -7.35 0.59 19.40
CA LEU A 290 -6.91 1.81 20.08
C LEU A 290 -6.29 1.45 21.42
N ILE A 291 -5.02 1.76 21.63
CA ILE A 291 -4.33 1.57 22.88
C ILE A 291 -4.12 2.93 23.54
N ILE A 292 -4.78 3.14 24.67
CA ILE A 292 -4.69 4.38 25.44
C ILE A 292 -3.85 4.14 26.69
N ILE A 293 -2.83 4.97 26.88
CA ILE A 293 -2.05 5.01 28.11
C ILE A 293 -2.44 6.28 28.88
N LEU A 294 -3.06 6.10 30.02
CA LEU A 294 -3.35 7.17 30.98
C LEU A 294 -2.13 7.37 31.87
N ASP A 295 -1.27 8.33 31.49
CA ASP A 295 0.05 8.51 32.10
C ASP A 295 0.00 9.50 33.24
N GLY A 296 -0.39 9.02 34.43
CA GLY A 296 -0.40 9.80 35.66
C GLY A 296 -1.31 11.02 35.61
N CYS A 297 -2.50 10.89 35.03
CA CYS A 297 -3.49 11.98 34.97
C CYS A 297 -3.94 12.40 36.38
N THR A 298 -3.94 13.71 36.62
CA THR A 298 -4.36 14.31 37.91
C THR A 298 -5.62 15.17 37.79
N ASP A 299 -6.10 15.38 36.55
CA ASP A 299 -7.36 16.08 36.21
C ASP A 299 -8.49 15.08 35.85
N ASN A 300 -9.54 15.54 35.18
CA ASN A 300 -10.66 14.67 34.79
C ASN A 300 -10.41 13.88 33.49
N SER A 301 -9.20 13.89 32.92
CA SER A 301 -8.91 13.21 31.65
C SER A 301 -9.22 11.73 31.68
N GLU A 302 -8.87 11.02 32.75
CA GLU A 302 -9.21 9.61 32.94
C GLU A 302 -10.72 9.37 32.85
N LYS A 303 -11.50 10.17 33.60
CA LYS A 303 -12.95 10.09 33.58
C LYS A 303 -13.51 10.36 32.18
N ASP A 304 -13.01 11.38 31.50
CA ASP A 304 -13.43 11.77 30.16
C ASP A 304 -13.16 10.68 29.12
N VAL A 305 -11.99 10.03 29.20
CA VAL A 305 -11.63 8.89 28.33
C VAL A 305 -12.57 7.71 28.58
N ILE A 306 -12.73 7.30 29.83
CA ILE A 306 -13.56 6.13 30.19
C ILE A 306 -15.03 6.39 29.79
N GLU A 307 -15.53 7.59 30.05
CA GLU A 307 -16.89 7.96 29.68
C GLU A 307 -17.10 7.94 28.16
N TYR A 308 -16.15 8.51 27.40
CA TYR A 308 -16.24 8.55 25.94
C TYR A 308 -16.17 7.15 25.35
N VAL A 309 -15.16 6.37 25.71
CA VAL A 309 -14.96 5.02 25.18
C VAL A 309 -16.18 4.12 25.46
N ASN A 310 -16.70 4.14 26.69
CA ASN A 310 -17.84 3.29 27.06
C ASN A 310 -19.15 3.64 26.34
N ASN A 311 -19.30 4.87 25.84
CA ASN A 311 -20.51 5.36 25.17
C ASN A 311 -20.34 5.50 23.63
N SER A 312 -19.26 4.99 23.06
CA SER A 312 -18.91 5.12 21.65
C SER A 312 -18.64 3.76 20.99
N SER A 313 -18.43 3.77 19.69
CA SER A 313 -18.03 2.57 18.92
C SER A 313 -16.59 2.10 19.24
N LEU A 314 -15.84 2.86 20.02
CA LEU A 314 -14.49 2.51 20.45
C LEU A 314 -14.47 1.45 21.56
N LYS A 315 -15.60 1.18 22.22
CA LYS A 315 -15.68 0.32 23.41
C LYS A 315 -15.01 -1.04 23.22
N ASP A 316 -15.32 -1.71 22.11
CA ASP A 316 -14.84 -3.07 21.85
C ASP A 316 -13.49 -3.09 21.13
N LYS A 317 -12.93 -1.93 20.84
CA LYS A 317 -11.66 -1.76 20.10
C LYS A 317 -10.56 -1.17 20.98
N THR A 318 -10.86 -0.76 22.22
CA THR A 318 -9.94 0.02 23.04
C THR A 318 -9.36 -0.79 24.20
N ILE A 319 -8.05 -0.73 24.34
CA ILE A 319 -7.30 -1.19 25.50
C ILE A 319 -6.84 0.04 26.28
N ILE A 320 -7.12 0.10 27.57
CA ILE A 320 -6.67 1.19 28.45
C ILE A 320 -5.63 0.64 29.43
N ARG A 321 -4.53 1.36 29.60
CA ARG A 321 -3.47 1.09 30.59
C ARG A 321 -3.20 2.34 31.43
N TYR A 322 -2.70 2.13 32.63
CA TYR A 322 -2.39 3.19 33.59
C TYR A 322 -0.91 3.15 33.94
N THR A 323 -0.32 4.33 34.02
CA THR A 323 1.08 4.50 34.43
C THR A 323 1.23 5.67 35.40
N ASP A 324 2.38 5.75 36.08
CA ASP A 324 2.66 6.74 37.12
C ASP A 324 3.47 7.93 36.58
N ASN A 325 2.98 8.61 35.53
CA ASN A 325 3.66 9.74 34.88
C ASN A 325 5.12 9.39 34.46
N ILE A 326 5.23 8.39 33.61
CA ILE A 326 6.52 7.88 33.10
C ILE A 326 6.95 8.56 31.79
N PHE A 327 6.14 9.50 31.32
CA PHE A 327 6.30 10.25 30.07
C PHE A 327 6.17 9.42 28.78
N GLU A 328 6.02 10.14 27.68
CA GLU A 328 5.63 9.62 26.37
C GLU A 328 6.55 8.51 25.84
N ASN A 329 7.86 8.63 25.97
CA ASN A 329 8.81 7.63 25.49
C ASN A 329 8.53 6.22 26.07
N LYS A 330 8.45 6.11 27.39
CA LYS A 330 8.18 4.82 28.06
C LYS A 330 6.74 4.39 27.91
N ALA A 331 5.79 5.33 27.96
CA ALA A 331 4.36 5.05 27.79
C ALA A 331 4.08 4.46 26.41
N ASN A 332 4.65 5.04 25.35
CA ASN A 332 4.53 4.51 23.99
C ASN A 332 5.13 3.09 23.88
N ASN A 333 6.27 2.82 24.53
CA ASN A 333 6.85 1.46 24.54
C ASN A 333 5.95 0.42 25.22
N ILE A 334 5.19 0.81 26.24
CA ILE A 334 4.17 -0.07 26.83
C ILE A 334 3.07 -0.36 25.81
N ALA A 335 2.56 0.69 25.16
CA ALA A 335 1.52 0.55 24.14
C ALA A 335 1.99 -0.30 22.95
N PHE A 336 3.19 -0.10 22.44
CA PHE A 336 3.73 -0.85 21.29
C PHE A 336 3.80 -2.36 21.55
N LYS A 337 4.04 -2.78 22.78
CA LYS A 337 4.07 -4.20 23.16
C LYS A 337 2.67 -4.85 23.19
N GLU A 338 1.61 -4.05 23.31
CA GLU A 338 0.23 -4.49 23.25
C GLU A 338 -0.32 -4.49 21.81
N CYS A 339 0.34 -3.81 20.88
CA CYS A 339 -0.11 -3.68 19.49
C CYS A 339 -0.10 -5.02 18.76
N THR A 340 -1.21 -5.31 18.07
CA THR A 340 -1.39 -6.52 17.25
C THR A 340 -1.53 -6.22 15.75
N GLY A 341 -1.65 -4.95 15.38
CA GLY A 341 -1.78 -4.50 14.02
C GLY A 341 -0.51 -4.68 13.19
N LYS A 342 -0.64 -4.51 11.90
CA LYS A 342 0.53 -4.44 11.01
C LYS A 342 1.26 -3.11 11.17
N TYR A 343 0.51 -2.03 11.25
CA TYR A 343 1.05 -0.71 11.49
C TYR A 343 0.70 -0.22 12.88
N VAL A 344 1.63 0.48 13.49
CA VAL A 344 1.39 1.25 14.69
C VAL A 344 1.38 2.74 14.34
N ILE A 345 0.39 3.46 14.84
CA ILE A 345 0.22 4.87 14.58
C ILE A 345 0.20 5.62 15.91
N ILE A 346 1.19 6.46 16.14
CA ILE A 346 1.18 7.37 17.28
C ILE A 346 0.32 8.59 16.92
N VAL A 347 -0.70 8.85 17.73
CA VAL A 347 -1.45 10.10 17.76
C VAL A 347 -1.22 10.73 19.12
N GLN A 348 -0.82 12.00 19.14
CA GLN A 348 -0.62 12.71 20.42
C GLN A 348 -1.94 13.30 20.94
N ASP A 349 -2.02 13.50 22.23
CA ASP A 349 -3.22 13.97 22.92
C ASP A 349 -3.56 15.47 22.71
N ASP A 350 -2.83 16.11 21.82
CA ASP A 350 -3.06 17.47 21.32
C ASP A 350 -3.32 17.52 19.80
N GLN A 351 -3.63 16.39 19.18
CA GLN A 351 -3.81 16.27 17.74
C GLN A 351 -5.21 15.79 17.38
N LEU A 352 -5.95 16.62 16.67
CA LEU A 352 -7.28 16.32 16.18
C LEU A 352 -7.22 15.90 14.72
N ILE A 353 -7.63 14.68 14.43
CA ILE A 353 -7.74 14.17 13.07
C ILE A 353 -8.99 14.75 12.41
N ASN A 354 -8.83 15.36 11.24
CA ASN A 354 -9.91 16.01 10.48
C ASN A 354 -10.27 15.27 9.19
N GLU A 355 -9.39 14.42 8.68
CA GLU A 355 -9.55 13.75 7.39
C GLU A 355 -10.16 12.35 7.54
N GLU A 356 -11.28 12.12 6.87
CA GLU A 356 -11.87 10.78 6.77
C GLU A 356 -10.93 9.85 5.99
N GLY A 357 -10.70 8.63 6.50
CA GLY A 357 -9.78 7.66 5.89
C GLY A 357 -8.30 8.04 5.99
N TRP A 358 -7.93 8.93 6.91
CA TRP A 358 -6.55 9.38 7.12
C TRP A 358 -5.53 8.24 7.28
N ASN A 359 -5.92 7.18 7.99
CA ASN A 359 -5.07 6.01 8.19
C ASN A 359 -4.80 5.26 6.88
N ASN A 360 -5.83 5.06 6.04
CA ASN A 360 -5.67 4.48 4.72
C ASN A 360 -4.76 5.34 3.83
N ARG A 361 -4.90 6.66 3.93
CA ARG A 361 -4.00 7.57 3.21
C ARG A 361 -2.55 7.40 3.68
N MET A 362 -2.28 7.27 4.96
CA MET A 362 -0.93 7.06 5.49
C MET A 362 -0.33 5.69 5.09
N HIS A 363 -1.13 4.72 4.68
CA HIS A 363 -0.64 3.46 4.11
C HIS A 363 -0.01 3.64 2.72
N LYS A 364 -0.45 4.63 1.92
CA LYS A 364 -0.01 4.79 0.52
C LYS A 364 1.52 4.70 0.33
N PRO A 365 2.36 5.41 1.10
CA PRO A 365 3.81 5.27 0.95
C PRO A 365 4.34 3.86 1.21
N PHE A 366 3.77 3.12 2.17
CA PHE A 366 4.19 1.74 2.46
C PHE A 366 3.77 0.76 1.37
N ILE A 367 2.67 1.03 0.69
CA ILE A 367 2.17 0.20 -0.41
C ILE A 367 3.02 0.46 -1.67
N GLU A 368 3.35 1.71 -1.93
CA GLU A 368 4.08 2.11 -3.14
C GLU A 368 5.59 1.84 -3.05
N PHE A 369 6.18 1.91 -1.84
CA PHE A 369 7.62 1.82 -1.67
C PHE A 369 7.99 0.78 -0.61
N ASP A 370 8.75 -0.24 -1.01
CA ASP A 370 9.13 -1.37 -0.13
C ASP A 370 10.14 -0.98 0.96
N ASP A 371 10.80 0.18 0.82
CA ASP A 371 11.84 0.65 1.72
C ASP A 371 11.34 1.61 2.81
N VAL A 372 10.02 1.82 2.92
CA VAL A 372 9.44 2.71 3.93
C VAL A 372 9.33 2.00 5.28
N PHE A 373 9.82 2.67 6.32
CA PHE A 373 9.64 2.28 7.71
C PHE A 373 8.61 3.17 8.42
N ALA A 374 8.68 4.49 8.19
CA ALA A 374 7.85 5.44 8.91
C ALA A 374 7.35 6.57 8.02
N VAL A 375 6.08 6.94 8.24
CA VAL A 375 5.39 8.04 7.58
C VAL A 375 4.86 8.98 8.65
N SER A 376 5.37 10.22 8.67
CA SER A 376 4.87 11.28 9.53
C SER A 376 3.88 12.16 8.75
N ALA A 377 2.73 12.44 9.33
CA ALA A 377 1.84 13.46 8.82
C ALA A 377 2.28 14.88 9.24
N ARG A 378 3.15 14.99 10.23
CA ARG A 378 3.55 16.25 10.83
C ARG A 378 4.78 16.85 10.14
N ALA A 379 5.94 16.26 10.36
CA ALA A 379 7.19 16.86 9.90
C ALA A 379 8.27 15.82 9.60
N ALA A 380 9.11 16.14 8.64
CA ALA A 380 10.37 15.45 8.36
C ALA A 380 11.49 16.46 8.07
N HIS A 381 12.73 16.11 8.38
CA HIS A 381 13.88 16.99 8.22
C HIS A 381 15.19 16.21 8.21
N ASN A 382 16.26 16.91 7.91
CA ASN A 382 17.61 16.40 8.05
C ASN A 382 18.32 17.05 9.24
N LEU A 383 19.28 16.36 9.82
CA LEU A 383 20.19 16.87 10.83
C LEU A 383 21.56 17.07 10.21
N MET A 384 22.03 18.32 10.20
CA MET A 384 23.32 18.72 9.63
C MET A 384 23.99 19.78 10.52
N PRO A 385 25.33 19.82 10.56
CA PRO A 385 26.02 20.91 11.18
C PRO A 385 25.60 22.25 10.56
N ASN A 386 25.10 23.18 11.36
CA ASN A 386 24.80 24.52 10.88
C ASN A 386 26.09 25.38 10.91
N PRO A 387 26.71 25.69 9.75
CA PRO A 387 27.96 26.45 9.70
C PRO A 387 27.79 27.91 10.16
N ASN A 388 26.54 28.40 10.25
CA ASN A 388 26.21 29.75 10.69
C ASN A 388 25.81 29.80 12.17
N SER A 389 25.74 28.67 12.85
CA SER A 389 25.47 28.65 14.28
C SER A 389 26.61 29.29 15.04
N LYS A 390 26.30 30.25 15.90
CA LYS A 390 27.28 30.88 16.79
C LYS A 390 27.80 29.87 17.85
N HIS A 391 27.09 28.79 18.02
CA HIS A 391 27.43 27.67 18.89
C HIS A 391 27.94 26.52 18.03
N LEU A 392 29.21 26.59 17.63
CA LEU A 392 29.90 25.51 16.88
C LEU A 392 29.96 24.17 17.65
N ASN A 393 29.39 24.13 18.85
CA ASN A 393 29.42 22.95 19.70
C ASN A 393 28.08 22.19 19.57
N MET A 394 27.94 21.41 18.50
CA MET A 394 26.79 20.53 18.27
C MET A 394 26.45 19.61 19.45
N LYS A 395 27.41 19.37 20.35
CA LYS A 395 27.17 18.59 21.57
C LYS A 395 26.17 19.25 22.50
N GLU A 396 26.00 20.56 22.39
CA GLU A 396 25.19 21.36 23.30
C GLU A 396 23.90 21.87 22.70
N ASP A 397 23.82 21.92 21.35
CA ASP A 397 22.68 22.55 20.68
C ASP A 397 22.39 21.91 19.30
N LEU A 398 21.65 20.79 19.32
CA LEU A 398 21.18 20.15 18.10
C LEU A 398 20.02 20.91 17.42
N ASP A 399 19.34 21.80 18.12
CA ASP A 399 18.21 22.55 17.55
C ASP A 399 18.63 23.46 16.39
N ASN A 400 19.89 23.88 16.37
CA ASN A 400 20.43 24.67 15.27
C ASN A 400 20.97 23.85 14.09
N CYS A 401 20.82 22.54 14.15
CA CYS A 401 21.34 21.60 13.15
C CYS A 401 20.27 21.10 12.18
N TRP A 402 19.04 21.54 12.33
CA TRP A 402 17.93 21.09 11.48
C TRP A 402 17.97 21.79 10.15
N CYS A 403 17.84 21.04 9.07
CA CYS A 403 17.76 21.57 7.71
C CYS A 403 16.78 20.75 6.87
N ASP A 404 16.41 21.30 5.72
CA ASP A 404 15.48 20.69 4.77
C ASP A 404 14.14 20.30 5.45
N ILE A 405 13.63 21.19 6.32
CA ILE A 405 12.47 20.95 7.17
C ILE A 405 11.20 21.06 6.34
N LEU A 406 10.37 20.02 6.45
CA LEU A 406 8.98 20.03 5.99
C LEU A 406 8.11 19.93 7.24
N ASP A 407 7.22 20.88 7.44
CA ASP A 407 6.32 20.92 8.59
C ASP A 407 4.90 21.24 8.12
N ASN A 408 3.94 20.37 8.45
CA ASN A 408 2.53 20.50 8.10
C ASN A 408 1.68 21.08 9.24
N VAL A 409 2.31 21.45 10.36
CA VAL A 409 1.61 21.99 11.53
C VAL A 409 1.61 23.53 11.50
N ASP A 410 0.42 24.09 11.60
CA ASP A 410 0.09 25.45 12.03
C ASP A 410 0.55 26.65 11.19
N VAL A 411 1.28 26.45 10.11
CA VAL A 411 1.61 27.59 9.27
C VAL A 411 1.16 27.28 7.85
N ALA A 412 0.00 27.78 7.48
CA ALA A 412 -0.54 27.67 6.12
C ALA A 412 0.47 28.12 5.03
N GLU A 413 1.53 28.80 5.45
CA GLU A 413 2.61 29.32 4.61
C GLU A 413 3.79 28.33 4.46
N SER A 414 3.93 27.32 5.33
CA SER A 414 5.02 26.35 5.27
C SER A 414 4.66 25.01 4.62
N ARG A 415 3.44 24.85 4.14
CA ARG A 415 3.01 23.67 3.37
C ARG A 415 3.60 23.72 1.95
N ASN A 416 4.89 23.48 1.84
CA ASN A 416 5.58 23.39 0.55
C ASN A 416 5.44 22.00 -0.10
N LEU A 417 4.80 21.05 0.58
CA LEU A 417 4.63 19.69 0.09
C LEU A 417 3.29 19.54 -0.66
N SER A 418 3.36 19.00 -1.87
CA SER A 418 2.16 18.57 -2.59
C SER A 418 1.49 17.44 -1.82
N ARG A 419 0.15 17.36 -1.91
CA ARG A 419 -0.62 16.36 -1.18
C ARG A 419 -0.21 14.91 -1.50
N ASP A 420 0.17 14.64 -2.73
CA ASP A 420 0.48 13.30 -3.23
C ASP A 420 1.99 13.02 -3.35
N VAL A 421 2.78 13.75 -2.58
CA VAL A 421 4.22 13.57 -2.48
C VAL A 421 4.61 13.03 -1.11
N PHE A 422 5.31 11.91 -1.10
CA PHE A 422 6.02 11.41 0.08
C PHE A 422 7.44 11.97 0.08
N ALA A 423 7.69 12.92 0.95
CA ALA A 423 8.99 13.58 1.06
C ALA A 423 9.90 12.86 2.04
N VAL A 424 10.87 12.14 1.51
CA VAL A 424 11.86 11.37 2.27
C VAL A 424 12.94 12.30 2.82
N ARG A 425 13.17 12.21 4.13
CA ARG A 425 14.21 12.94 4.87
C ARG A 425 14.94 12.01 5.84
N GLY A 426 16.01 12.47 6.42
CA GLY A 426 16.82 11.68 7.36
C GLY A 426 16.12 11.35 8.68
N SER A 427 15.13 12.15 9.07
CA SER A 427 14.32 11.95 10.27
C SER A 427 12.88 12.39 10.07
N ALA A 428 11.96 11.82 10.84
CA ALA A 428 10.55 12.14 10.86
C ALA A 428 10.07 12.27 12.31
N ASN A 429 9.22 13.27 12.57
CA ASN A 429 8.74 13.56 13.92
C ASN A 429 7.43 12.82 14.22
N ARG A 430 7.20 12.61 15.52
CA ARG A 430 5.93 12.07 16.00
C ARG A 430 4.74 12.96 15.66
N GLY A 431 3.61 12.31 15.51
CA GLY A 431 2.25 12.78 15.61
C GLY A 431 1.63 13.52 14.46
N PRO A 432 0.76 12.86 13.71
CA PRO A 432 0.60 11.41 13.59
C PRO A 432 1.80 10.77 12.92
N LEU A 433 2.26 9.63 13.45
CA LEU A 433 3.40 8.90 12.90
C LEU A 433 3.03 7.42 12.76
N MET A 434 2.96 6.92 11.53
CA MET A 434 2.73 5.51 11.21
C MET A 434 4.06 4.80 10.99
N MET A 435 4.20 3.60 11.55
CA MET A 435 5.40 2.76 11.42
C MET A 435 5.01 1.29 11.21
N ASP A 436 5.84 0.55 10.49
CA ASP A 436 5.71 -0.90 10.41
C ASP A 436 6.04 -1.54 11.77
N LEU A 437 5.11 -2.28 12.35
CA LEU A 437 5.24 -2.84 13.70
C LEU A 437 6.33 -3.91 13.78
N GLU A 438 6.48 -4.74 12.77
CA GLU A 438 7.50 -5.80 12.78
C GLU A 438 8.92 -5.21 12.70
N ASP A 439 9.09 -4.16 11.93
CA ASP A 439 10.36 -3.45 11.89
C ASP A 439 10.63 -2.67 13.20
N LEU A 440 9.60 -2.08 13.77
CA LEU A 440 9.71 -1.45 15.10
C LEU A 440 10.12 -2.45 16.18
N LYS A 441 9.58 -3.66 16.15
CA LYS A 441 10.00 -4.77 17.04
C LYS A 441 11.47 -5.16 16.82
N LYS A 442 11.93 -5.27 15.57
CA LYS A 442 13.34 -5.54 15.25
C LYS A 442 14.28 -4.49 15.81
N LEU A 443 13.84 -3.23 15.82
CA LEU A 443 14.57 -2.10 16.38
C LEU A 443 14.47 -2.01 17.91
N ASN A 444 13.78 -2.94 18.56
CA ASN A 444 13.55 -2.94 20.00
C ASN A 444 12.87 -1.65 20.52
N TYR A 445 11.93 -1.11 19.72
CA TYR A 445 11.10 0.05 20.05
C TYR A 445 11.89 1.36 20.24
N LEU A 446 11.33 2.32 21.01
CA LEU A 446 12.05 3.54 21.39
C LEU A 446 13.12 3.23 22.43
N ASP A 447 14.28 3.88 22.33
CA ASP A 447 15.32 3.74 23.33
C ASP A 447 14.99 4.56 24.58
N GLU A 448 14.77 3.87 25.70
CA GLU A 448 14.39 4.48 26.97
C GLU A 448 15.53 5.28 27.64
N GLU A 449 16.76 5.23 27.10
CA GLU A 449 17.83 6.13 27.53
C GLU A 449 17.49 7.58 27.23
N TYR A 450 16.65 7.83 26.22
CA TYR A 450 16.14 9.16 25.87
C TYR A 450 14.97 9.62 26.75
N ALA A 451 14.47 8.78 27.66
CA ALA A 451 13.41 9.21 28.55
C ALA A 451 13.84 10.43 29.41
N PRO A 452 12.93 11.34 29.72
CA PRO A 452 11.48 11.25 29.55
C PRO A 452 10.97 11.52 28.14
N GLN A 453 11.66 12.32 27.33
CA GLN A 453 11.28 12.72 25.97
C GLN A 453 12.45 13.40 25.25
N GLN A 454 12.27 13.71 23.96
CA GLN A 454 13.21 14.42 23.06
C GLN A 454 14.26 13.50 22.41
N LEU A 455 14.35 13.59 21.08
CA LEU A 455 15.30 12.89 20.22
C LEU A 455 15.18 11.36 20.18
N ASP A 456 14.21 10.77 20.83
CA ASP A 456 13.91 9.35 20.79
C ASP A 456 13.32 8.92 19.44
N ASP A 457 12.49 9.76 18.81
CA ASP A 457 12.01 9.59 17.43
C ASP A 457 13.16 9.70 16.41
N HIS A 458 14.05 10.68 16.57
CA HIS A 458 15.24 10.82 15.73
C HIS A 458 16.18 9.62 15.85
N ASP A 459 16.44 9.16 17.08
CA ASP A 459 17.24 7.95 17.35
C ASP A 459 16.63 6.72 16.65
N LEU A 460 15.32 6.56 16.75
CA LEU A 460 14.61 5.47 16.08
C LEU A 460 14.81 5.51 14.56
N MET A 461 14.69 6.68 13.93
CA MET A 461 14.88 6.85 12.48
C MET A 461 16.34 6.58 12.06
N PHE A 462 17.31 6.98 12.88
CA PHE A 462 18.72 6.70 12.61
C PHE A 462 19.08 5.23 12.81
N ARG A 463 18.52 4.55 13.82
CA ARG A 463 18.65 3.09 13.96
C ARG A 463 18.02 2.35 12.79
N MET A 464 16.83 2.74 12.39
CA MET A 464 16.15 2.18 11.21
C MET A 464 17.03 2.27 9.96
N ARG A 465 17.60 3.44 9.70
CA ARG A 465 18.49 3.64 8.54
C ARG A 465 19.72 2.75 8.61
N LYS A 466 20.32 2.65 9.78
CA LYS A 466 21.52 1.86 10.02
C LYS A 466 21.28 0.35 9.95
N GLU A 467 20.22 -0.13 10.58
CA GLU A 467 20.00 -1.55 10.81
C GLU A 467 19.14 -2.20 9.74
N LEU A 468 18.18 -1.46 9.17
CA LEU A 468 17.24 -1.97 8.19
C LEU A 468 17.43 -1.42 6.78
N GLY A 469 18.24 -0.35 6.60
CA GLY A 469 18.42 0.31 5.31
C GLY A 469 17.16 0.97 4.76
N LYS A 470 16.14 1.18 5.60
CA LYS A 470 14.86 1.76 5.21
C LYS A 470 14.86 3.29 5.29
N VAL A 471 13.75 3.91 4.92
CA VAL A 471 13.57 5.35 4.90
C VAL A 471 12.37 5.78 5.73
N CYS A 472 12.35 7.07 6.12
CA CYS A 472 11.20 7.75 6.69
C CYS A 472 10.95 9.07 5.95
N GLY A 473 9.75 9.62 6.11
CA GLY A 473 9.43 10.88 5.46
C GLY A 473 8.12 11.48 5.94
N CYS A 474 7.73 12.57 5.30
CA CYS A 474 6.48 13.27 5.54
C CYS A 474 5.49 13.02 4.40
N TYR A 475 4.24 12.72 4.75
CA TYR A 475 3.12 12.57 3.84
C TYR A 475 1.87 13.19 4.44
N TRP A 476 1.30 14.16 3.74
CA TRP A 476 0.28 15.03 4.32
C TRP A 476 -1.09 14.36 4.49
N ILE A 477 -1.65 14.52 5.70
CA ILE A 477 -3.07 14.37 6.00
C ILE A 477 -3.62 15.67 6.60
N ASP A 478 -4.94 15.84 6.66
CA ASP A 478 -5.55 16.97 7.34
C ASP A 478 -5.78 16.65 8.83
N PHE A 479 -5.05 17.34 9.68
CA PHE A 479 -5.17 17.28 11.13
C PHE A 479 -4.85 18.64 11.76
N THR A 480 -5.32 18.87 12.96
CA THR A 480 -5.04 20.08 13.74
C THR A 480 -4.19 19.72 14.94
N SER A 481 -3.04 20.37 15.09
CA SER A 481 -2.26 20.37 16.33
C SER A 481 -2.32 21.77 16.92
N ASN A 482 -2.95 21.91 18.08
CA ASN A 482 -3.06 23.21 18.73
C ASN A 482 -2.04 23.31 19.87
N PRO A 483 -1.06 24.22 19.79
CA PRO A 483 -0.06 24.40 20.85
C PRO A 483 -0.62 24.63 22.24
N SER A 484 -1.83 25.18 22.35
CA SER A 484 -2.48 25.40 23.65
C SER A 484 -3.07 24.14 24.27
N TRP A 485 -3.16 23.03 23.50
CA TRP A 485 -3.69 21.77 23.99
C TRP A 485 -2.61 20.88 24.61
N GLY A 486 -1.38 20.95 24.12
CA GLY A 486 -0.28 20.10 24.60
C GLY A 486 -0.02 20.27 26.10
N ALA A 487 0.03 19.17 26.86
CA ALA A 487 0.29 19.19 28.29
C ALA A 487 1.65 19.85 28.63
N SER A 488 2.67 19.59 27.82
CA SER A 488 3.99 20.22 27.93
C SER A 488 4.01 21.71 27.59
N ARG A 489 2.96 22.23 26.93
CA ARG A 489 2.84 23.64 26.53
C ARG A 489 1.85 24.43 27.39
N LYS A 490 0.96 23.76 28.14
CA LYS A 490 0.06 24.40 29.11
C LYS A 490 0.83 24.97 30.29
N ASP A 491 1.87 24.29 30.72
CA ASP A 491 2.84 24.81 31.67
C ASP A 491 3.94 25.54 30.88
N ILE A 492 3.77 26.83 30.62
CA ILE A 492 4.76 27.69 29.98
C ILE A 492 6.12 27.60 30.72
N GLU A 493 6.09 27.28 32.00
CA GLU A 493 7.27 26.99 32.82
C GLU A 493 8.03 25.73 32.35
N HIS A 494 7.43 24.82 31.54
CA HIS A 494 8.07 23.61 31.05
C HIS A 494 9.10 23.86 29.93
N PHE A 495 9.01 24.94 29.18
CA PHE A 495 9.94 25.31 28.09
C PHE A 495 10.89 26.45 28.47
N THR A 496 10.78 27.04 29.65
CA THR A 496 11.68 28.06 30.13
C THR A 496 12.81 27.45 30.98
N GLU A 497 13.89 28.22 31.20
CA GLU A 497 14.95 27.85 32.16
C GLU A 497 14.42 27.49 33.55
N ALA A 498 13.15 27.80 33.84
CA ALA A 498 12.44 27.48 35.04
C ALA A 498 11.99 25.99 35.15
N ASN A 499 11.92 25.24 34.00
CA ASN A 499 11.66 23.79 34.10
C ASN A 499 12.94 22.97 33.90
N PRO A 500 13.59 22.59 35.01
CA PRO A 500 14.88 21.88 34.95
C PRO A 500 14.78 20.46 34.35
N VAL A 501 13.59 19.87 34.20
CA VAL A 501 13.41 18.54 33.64
C VAL A 501 13.59 18.57 32.14
N ASN A 502 12.90 19.45 31.43
CA ASN A 502 12.99 19.53 29.97
C ASN A 502 14.33 20.05 29.47
N ALA A 503 14.86 21.11 30.06
CA ALA A 503 16.18 21.63 29.69
C ALA A 503 17.29 20.60 29.97
N LYS A 504 17.22 19.88 31.09
CA LYS A 504 18.21 18.82 31.41
C LYS A 504 18.05 17.61 30.51
N SER A 505 16.79 17.22 30.15
CA SER A 505 16.55 16.11 29.24
C SER A 505 17.05 16.41 27.85
N HIS A 506 16.72 17.58 27.31
CA HIS A 506 17.19 18.02 26.00
C HIS A 506 18.71 18.03 25.92
N HIS A 507 19.38 18.63 26.88
CA HIS A 507 20.85 18.68 26.93
C HIS A 507 21.49 17.30 27.07
N LYS A 508 20.92 16.44 27.92
CA LYS A 508 21.35 15.04 28.07
C LYS A 508 21.20 14.28 26.74
N ASN A 509 20.02 14.33 26.17
CA ASN A 509 19.66 13.55 24.98
C ASN A 509 20.42 14.04 23.74
N SER A 510 20.65 15.35 23.60
CA SER A 510 21.51 15.91 22.56
C SER A 510 22.94 15.37 22.61
N LYS A 511 23.51 15.21 23.82
CA LYS A 511 24.83 14.60 23.98
C LYS A 511 24.86 13.12 23.59
N ILE A 512 23.84 12.35 24.03
CA ILE A 512 23.71 10.94 23.67
C ILE A 512 23.63 10.81 22.16
N PHE A 513 22.72 11.54 21.53
CA PHE A 513 22.48 11.50 20.10
C PHE A 513 23.72 11.90 19.29
N TYR A 514 24.34 13.02 19.62
CA TYR A 514 25.56 13.47 18.98
C TYR A 514 26.69 12.44 19.09
N ASN A 515 26.91 11.88 20.27
CA ASN A 515 27.97 10.88 20.47
C ASN A 515 27.73 9.60 19.64
N ARG A 516 26.49 9.24 19.39
CA ARG A 516 26.11 8.06 18.58
C ARG A 516 26.26 8.29 17.07
N TYR A 517 25.91 9.50 16.60
CA TYR A 517 25.60 9.70 15.18
C TYR A 517 26.38 10.82 14.48
N ASN A 518 27.25 11.56 15.14
CA ASN A 518 27.97 12.71 14.56
C ASN A 518 28.78 12.39 13.29
N SER A 519 29.20 11.13 13.13
CA SER A 519 29.98 10.69 11.96
C SER A 519 29.11 10.31 10.74
N VAL A 520 27.79 10.23 10.90
CA VAL A 520 26.87 9.74 9.85
C VAL A 520 25.80 10.75 9.43
N PHE A 521 25.83 11.97 9.94
CA PHE A 521 24.82 12.98 9.57
C PHE A 521 24.77 13.25 8.07
N GLU A 522 25.93 13.36 7.41
CA GLU A 522 25.99 13.55 5.96
C GLU A 522 25.50 12.33 5.20
N ASP A 523 25.86 11.14 5.66
CA ASP A 523 25.44 9.86 5.03
C ASP A 523 23.94 9.61 5.16
N TYR A 524 23.31 10.16 6.23
CA TYR A 524 21.87 9.99 6.49
C TYR A 524 21.04 11.14 5.95
N ARG A 525 21.67 12.18 5.45
CA ARG A 525 20.97 13.25 4.75
C ARG A 525 20.36 12.72 3.46
N ILE A 526 19.07 12.96 3.30
CA ILE A 526 18.33 12.60 2.09
C ILE A 526 17.32 13.70 1.75
N ILE A 527 17.24 14.08 0.48
CA ILE A 527 16.23 14.97 -0.06
C ILE A 527 15.69 14.29 -1.30
N GLU A 528 14.59 13.58 -1.10
CA GLU A 528 13.95 12.84 -2.17
C GLU A 528 12.44 13.01 -2.02
N ASP A 529 11.80 13.46 -3.08
CA ASP A 529 10.36 13.62 -3.16
C ASP A 529 9.82 12.53 -4.10
N ARG A 530 9.01 11.63 -3.55
CA ARG A 530 8.41 10.49 -4.25
C ARG A 530 6.96 10.82 -4.55
N GLU A 531 6.63 10.98 -5.81
CA GLU A 531 5.24 11.15 -6.24
C GLU A 531 4.47 9.84 -6.03
N LEU A 532 3.27 9.97 -5.51
CA LEU A 532 2.32 8.88 -5.36
C LEU A 532 1.20 9.08 -6.40
N PRO A 533 0.64 8.01 -6.96
CA PRO A 533 -0.53 8.13 -7.83
C PRO A 533 -1.69 8.79 -7.05
N GLU A 534 -2.42 9.65 -7.75
CA GLU A 534 -3.61 10.35 -7.23
C GLU A 534 -4.67 9.38 -6.69
#